data_72c9125d637bf829653282d08c29fa6d
#
_entry.id   72c9125d637bf829653282d08c29fa6d
#
_cell.length_a   1.000
_cell.length_b   1.000
_cell.length_c   1.000
_cell.angle_alpha   90.00
_cell.angle_beta   90.00
_cell.angle_gamma   90.00
#
_symmetry.space_group_name_H-M   'P 1'
#
loop_
_entity.id
_entity.type
_entity.pdbx_description
1 polymer ?
#
loop_
_entity_poly.entity_id
_entity_poly.type
_entity_poly.pdbx_seq_one_letter_code
_entity_poly.pdbx_strand_id
1 'polypeptide(L)'
;MYQDNLINQLTQLSVARFESIKKQKSVAMKKKFLFVFLLSILLLFFACENDKIQPGFSGDDTARKNFDPENMTTVEKREITQMYEAVGTIRPLTESIIESQISAQVLKVSIVPGMAVKKGQLLIQLDARRLATQHKQSQEGLVVAKNNLKQSYKSMDEAKADLDQAEAAYNRTKKLFESGIVTSQNLEIDKSKFLQAKARLEKSQEMEVSAKASIRQAQEIVKEAQIALGYSEITSPAMGVVAERMIDPGDLAVPGKPLLIIQTSGSLRLEANVREGLISRVILGNEYSVKIQTLGKTVPSKIEEIVPYADPSTRTFLVKAALPDTPGIYPGMFGRLLIPVAKDKTLLIPQKAVMLVGQLEQVYVKKDNSWQSVYIKTGKKFGEKIEVLTGLTGNETIGYK
;
A
#
# COMPACT_ATOMS: atom_id res chain seq x y z
N MET A 1 -51.94 32.19 -17.11
CA MET A 1 -51.90 30.76 -16.74
C MET A 1 -52.63 29.78 -17.71
N TYR A 2 -53.46 30.26 -18.67
CA TYR A 2 -54.18 29.41 -19.64
C TYR A 2 -53.55 29.44 -21.05
N GLN A 3 -52.74 30.41 -21.40
CA GLN A 3 -52.08 30.54 -22.70
C GLN A 3 -50.78 29.74 -22.81
N ASP A 4 -50.05 29.54 -21.70
CA ASP A 4 -48.76 28.79 -21.73
C ASP A 4 -48.94 27.29 -21.90
N ASN A 5 -50.08 26.73 -21.50
CA ASN A 5 -50.39 25.31 -21.63
C ASN A 5 -50.78 24.91 -23.08
N LEU A 6 -51.31 25.84 -23.87
CA LEU A 6 -51.70 25.57 -25.26
C LEU A 6 -50.50 25.59 -26.21
N ILE A 7 -49.51 26.46 -25.93
CA ILE A 7 -48.28 26.55 -26.71
C ILE A 7 -47.41 25.28 -26.51
N ASN A 8 -47.35 24.75 -25.26
CA ASN A 8 -46.60 23.53 -24.96
C ASN A 8 -47.23 22.29 -25.58
N GLN A 9 -48.57 22.18 -25.69
CA GLN A 9 -49.25 21.05 -26.39
C GLN A 9 -49.02 21.09 -27.88
N LEU A 10 -49.04 22.28 -28.52
CA LEU A 10 -48.82 22.42 -29.96
C LEU A 10 -47.35 22.15 -30.36
N THR A 11 -46.40 22.49 -29.49
CA THR A 11 -44.98 22.16 -29.71
C THR A 11 -44.69 20.68 -29.56
N GLN A 12 -45.31 20.00 -28.61
CA GLN A 12 -45.16 18.53 -28.48
C GLN A 12 -45.76 17.76 -29.66
N LEU A 13 -46.91 18.19 -30.18
CA LEU A 13 -47.53 17.57 -31.36
C LEU A 13 -46.73 17.77 -32.65
N SER A 14 -46.07 18.93 -32.80
CA SER A 14 -45.22 19.20 -33.98
C SER A 14 -43.93 18.38 -33.96
N VAL A 15 -43.30 18.19 -32.79
CA VAL A 15 -42.10 17.36 -32.65
C VAL A 15 -42.39 15.88 -32.89
N ALA A 16 -43.49 15.37 -32.34
CA ALA A 16 -43.92 13.95 -32.58
C ALA A 16 -44.20 13.65 -34.05
N ARG A 17 -44.77 14.63 -34.79
CA ARG A 17 -45.05 14.50 -36.22
C ARG A 17 -43.77 14.53 -37.07
N PHE A 18 -42.77 15.31 -36.65
CA PHE A 18 -41.48 15.38 -37.33
C PHE A 18 -40.64 14.10 -37.13
N GLU A 19 -40.70 13.51 -35.94
CA GLU A 19 -40.02 12.24 -35.66
C GLU A 19 -40.65 11.06 -36.41
N SER A 20 -41.96 11.03 -36.52
CA SER A 20 -42.70 10.02 -37.31
C SER A 20 -42.30 10.01 -38.81
N ILE A 21 -42.17 11.20 -39.40
CA ILE A 21 -41.78 11.36 -40.81
C ILE A 21 -40.32 10.96 -41.05
N LYS A 22 -39.44 11.26 -40.07
CA LYS A 22 -38.01 10.90 -40.10
C LYS A 22 -37.81 9.38 -40.00
N LYS A 23 -38.63 8.72 -39.17
CA LYS A 23 -38.62 7.25 -38.98
C LYS A 23 -39.13 6.49 -40.24
N GLN A 24 -40.17 7.01 -40.94
CA GLN A 24 -40.67 6.43 -42.17
C GLN A 24 -39.68 6.55 -43.35
N LYS A 25 -38.97 7.68 -43.49
CA LYS A 25 -37.93 7.84 -44.51
C LYS A 25 -36.70 6.96 -44.26
N SER A 26 -36.33 6.75 -43.02
CA SER A 26 -35.21 5.87 -42.64
C SER A 26 -35.48 4.40 -42.94
N VAL A 27 -36.71 3.92 -42.74
CA VAL A 27 -37.10 2.52 -43.02
C VAL A 27 -37.18 2.25 -44.53
N ALA A 28 -37.66 3.22 -45.32
CA ALA A 28 -37.70 3.10 -46.77
C ALA A 28 -36.31 3.09 -47.42
N MET A 29 -35.39 3.87 -46.87
CA MET A 29 -34.00 3.93 -47.34
C MET A 29 -33.21 2.66 -46.98
N LYS A 30 -33.46 2.09 -45.81
CA LYS A 30 -32.84 0.80 -45.39
C LYS A 30 -33.35 -0.39 -46.23
N LYS A 31 -34.62 -0.41 -46.63
CA LYS A 31 -35.14 -1.46 -47.53
C LYS A 31 -34.55 -1.38 -48.95
N LYS A 32 -34.35 -0.19 -49.48
CA LYS A 32 -33.70 -0.01 -50.81
C LYS A 32 -32.22 -0.41 -50.75
N PHE A 33 -31.50 -0.07 -49.65
CA PHE A 33 -30.11 -0.46 -49.50
C PHE A 33 -29.91 -1.96 -49.28
N LEU A 34 -30.85 -2.60 -48.57
CA LEU A 34 -30.85 -4.05 -48.37
C LEU A 34 -31.12 -4.80 -49.69
N PHE A 35 -32.00 -4.26 -50.57
CA PHE A 35 -32.29 -4.87 -51.86
C PHE A 35 -31.12 -4.76 -52.85
N VAL A 36 -30.42 -3.63 -52.87
CA VAL A 36 -29.19 -3.43 -53.67
C VAL A 36 -28.06 -4.30 -53.16
N PHE A 37 -27.92 -4.48 -51.85
CA PHE A 37 -26.92 -5.34 -51.25
C PHE A 37 -27.18 -6.83 -51.51
N LEU A 38 -28.44 -7.26 -51.45
CA LEU A 38 -28.83 -8.63 -51.81
C LEU A 38 -28.64 -8.95 -53.32
N LEU A 39 -28.88 -7.96 -54.19
CA LEU A 39 -28.66 -8.11 -55.64
C LEU A 39 -27.16 -8.16 -55.98
N SER A 40 -26.33 -7.45 -55.23
CA SER A 40 -24.86 -7.48 -55.37
C SER A 40 -24.25 -8.82 -54.91
N ILE A 41 -24.81 -9.43 -53.89
CA ILE A 41 -24.39 -10.77 -53.40
C ILE A 41 -24.81 -11.86 -54.41
N LEU A 42 -25.96 -11.72 -55.05
CA LEU A 42 -26.42 -12.67 -56.06
C LEU A 42 -25.57 -12.64 -57.35
N LEU A 43 -24.99 -11.49 -57.71
CA LEU A 43 -24.05 -11.35 -58.81
C LEU A 43 -22.65 -11.92 -58.54
N LEU A 44 -22.25 -12.04 -57.25
CA LEU A 44 -20.98 -12.66 -56.85
C LEU A 44 -21.01 -14.20 -56.92
N PHE A 45 -22.18 -14.81 -56.94
CA PHE A 45 -22.32 -16.28 -57.07
C PHE A 45 -22.25 -16.80 -58.50
N PHE A 46 -22.29 -15.94 -59.52
CA PHE A 46 -22.20 -16.37 -60.91
C PHE A 46 -20.81 -16.23 -61.56
N ALA A 47 -19.80 -15.81 -60.75
CA ALA A 47 -18.41 -15.65 -61.23
C ALA A 47 -17.47 -16.73 -60.68
N CYS A 48 -17.96 -17.91 -60.37
CA CYS A 48 -17.10 -19.07 -60.14
C CYS A 48 -17.19 -19.99 -61.36
N GLU A 49 -16.46 -19.65 -62.39
CA GLU A 49 -16.11 -20.58 -63.42
C GLU A 49 -15.18 -21.63 -62.83
N ASN A 50 -15.58 -22.88 -62.93
CA ASN A 50 -14.89 -24.05 -62.44
C ASN A 50 -13.59 -24.27 -63.23
N ASP A 51 -12.57 -23.51 -62.97
CA ASP A 51 -11.23 -23.99 -63.26
C ASP A 51 -10.86 -25.05 -62.19
N LYS A 52 -11.12 -26.27 -62.53
CA LYS A 52 -10.50 -27.42 -61.87
C LYS A 52 -9.00 -27.29 -62.08
N ILE A 53 -8.33 -26.65 -61.11
CA ILE A 53 -6.91 -26.84 -60.94
C ILE A 53 -6.70 -28.32 -60.64
N GLN A 54 -6.37 -29.07 -61.67
CA GLN A 54 -5.86 -30.42 -61.49
C GLN A 54 -4.62 -30.26 -60.58
N PRO A 55 -4.51 -30.96 -59.44
CA PRO A 55 -3.28 -31.01 -58.72
C PRO A 55 -2.25 -31.59 -59.68
N GLY A 56 -1.40 -30.73 -60.21
CA GLY A 56 -0.22 -31.11 -60.92
C GLY A 56 0.70 -31.84 -60.00
N PHE A 57 0.43 -33.10 -59.81
CA PHE A 57 1.40 -34.06 -59.39
C PHE A 57 2.27 -34.38 -60.63
N SER A 58 3.02 -33.43 -61.08
CA SER A 58 4.23 -33.73 -61.83
C SER A 58 5.25 -34.16 -60.78
N GLY A 59 5.30 -35.43 -60.53
CA GLY A 59 6.42 -36.05 -59.87
C GLY A 59 7.65 -35.79 -60.70
N ASP A 60 8.23 -34.62 -60.51
CA ASP A 60 9.62 -34.41 -60.85
C ASP A 60 10.42 -34.80 -59.61
N ASP A 61 10.99 -35.97 -59.70
CA ASP A 61 12.04 -36.47 -58.86
C ASP A 61 13.30 -35.59 -59.03
N THR A 62 13.16 -34.29 -58.84
CA THR A 62 14.24 -33.35 -58.85
C THR A 62 15.09 -33.61 -57.63
N ALA A 63 16.12 -34.42 -57.90
CA ALA A 63 17.39 -34.46 -57.20
C ALA A 63 17.23 -34.40 -55.66
N ARG A 64 17.09 -35.55 -55.03
CA ARG A 64 17.51 -35.76 -53.66
C ARG A 64 18.95 -35.22 -53.56
N LYS A 65 19.13 -33.93 -53.22
CA LYS A 65 20.39 -33.40 -52.79
C LYS A 65 20.77 -34.32 -51.61
N ASN A 66 21.82 -35.17 -51.79
CA ASN A 66 22.34 -35.96 -50.72
C ASN A 66 22.75 -34.99 -49.58
N PHE A 67 21.85 -34.88 -48.60
CA PHE A 67 22.17 -34.12 -47.41
C PHE A 67 23.13 -34.97 -46.58
N ASP A 68 24.33 -34.48 -46.45
CA ASP A 68 25.36 -35.08 -45.60
C ASP A 68 25.54 -34.16 -44.40
N PRO A 69 25.02 -34.59 -43.20
CA PRO A 69 25.14 -33.78 -42.00
C PRO A 69 26.54 -33.88 -41.40
N GLU A 70 27.07 -32.74 -40.99
CA GLU A 70 28.29 -32.66 -40.19
C GLU A 70 28.02 -33.10 -38.73
N ASN A 71 26.82 -32.90 -38.23
CA ASN A 71 26.41 -33.21 -36.87
C ASN A 71 25.10 -34.00 -36.85
N MET A 72 25.02 -34.93 -35.94
CA MET A 72 23.81 -35.73 -35.69
C MET A 72 23.44 -35.71 -34.24
N THR A 73 22.15 -35.64 -33.93
CA THR A 73 21.62 -35.72 -32.56
C THR A 73 20.25 -36.42 -32.56
N THR A 74 19.92 -37.00 -31.44
CA THR A 74 18.59 -37.59 -31.25
C THR A 74 17.64 -36.55 -30.66
N VAL A 75 16.40 -36.56 -31.09
CA VAL A 75 15.34 -35.67 -30.53
C VAL A 75 15.12 -36.07 -29.07
N GLU A 76 15.34 -35.10 -28.17
CA GLU A 76 15.18 -35.33 -26.74
C GLU A 76 13.75 -35.05 -26.30
N LYS A 77 13.12 -36.02 -25.63
CA LYS A 77 11.90 -35.78 -24.84
C LYS A 77 12.28 -35.26 -23.47
N ARG A 78 11.93 -34.02 -23.17
CA ARG A 78 12.22 -33.44 -21.86
C ARG A 78 10.93 -32.91 -21.22
N GLU A 79 10.80 -33.17 -19.93
CA GLU A 79 9.75 -32.52 -19.14
C GLU A 79 10.15 -31.08 -18.86
N ILE A 80 9.35 -30.14 -19.33
CA ILE A 80 9.53 -28.71 -19.07
C ILE A 80 8.38 -28.25 -18.21
N THR A 81 8.73 -27.60 -17.11
CA THR A 81 7.72 -26.96 -16.25
C THR A 81 7.25 -25.68 -16.92
N GLN A 82 5.98 -25.64 -17.28
CA GLN A 82 5.33 -24.40 -17.71
C GLN A 82 5.15 -23.48 -16.51
N MET A 83 5.59 -22.23 -16.65
CA MET A 83 5.46 -21.20 -15.65
C MET A 83 4.36 -20.21 -16.06
N TYR A 84 3.44 -19.96 -15.15
CA TYR A 84 2.54 -18.82 -15.26
C TYR A 84 3.20 -17.60 -14.65
N GLU A 85 3.18 -16.50 -15.35
CA GLU A 85 3.76 -15.23 -14.91
C GLU A 85 2.65 -14.33 -14.33
N ALA A 86 2.51 -14.31 -12.99
CA ALA A 86 1.60 -13.40 -12.32
C ALA A 86 2.26 -12.02 -12.18
N VAL A 87 1.64 -11.02 -12.78
CA VAL A 87 2.14 -9.63 -12.78
C VAL A 87 1.91 -9.01 -11.41
N GLY A 88 2.90 -8.25 -10.93
CA GLY A 88 2.83 -7.54 -9.67
C GLY A 88 3.71 -6.30 -9.64
N THR A 89 3.56 -5.53 -8.59
CA THR A 89 4.36 -4.34 -8.31
C THR A 89 5.18 -4.54 -7.05
N ILE A 90 6.43 -4.12 -7.09
CA ILE A 90 7.32 -4.15 -5.93
C ILE A 90 6.94 -2.99 -5.01
N ARG A 91 6.67 -3.32 -3.74
CA ARG A 91 6.32 -2.36 -2.70
C ARG A 91 7.24 -2.51 -1.49
N PRO A 92 7.44 -1.47 -0.70
CA PRO A 92 8.10 -1.59 0.59
C PRO A 92 7.22 -2.43 1.54
N LEU A 93 7.84 -3.13 2.48
CA LEU A 93 7.11 -3.89 3.49
C LEU A 93 6.24 -2.96 4.36
N THR A 94 6.80 -1.84 4.75
CA THR A 94 6.10 -0.80 5.53
C THR A 94 6.37 0.58 4.94
N GLU A 95 5.35 1.41 5.00
CA GLU A 95 5.36 2.79 4.56
C GLU A 95 4.78 3.66 5.67
N SER A 96 5.47 4.73 6.02
CA SER A 96 5.03 5.68 7.04
C SER A 96 4.64 6.98 6.36
N ILE A 97 3.35 7.27 6.38
CA ILE A 97 2.82 8.57 5.97
C ILE A 97 2.98 9.51 7.16
N ILE A 98 3.70 10.57 6.98
CA ILE A 98 3.97 11.58 8.02
C ILE A 98 3.03 12.75 7.80
N GLU A 99 2.24 13.04 8.83
CA GLU A 99 1.27 14.11 8.85
C GLU A 99 1.56 15.08 10.00
N SER A 100 1.03 16.31 9.91
CA SER A 100 1.07 17.26 11.03
C SER A 100 -0.02 16.95 12.05
N GLN A 101 0.29 17.13 13.33
CA GLN A 101 -0.70 17.08 14.42
C GLN A 101 -1.29 18.46 14.74
N ILE A 102 -0.72 19.54 14.17
CA ILE A 102 -1.10 20.92 14.42
C ILE A 102 -1.19 21.71 13.12
N SER A 103 -1.97 22.79 13.13
CA SER A 103 -1.96 23.78 12.05
C SER A 103 -0.90 24.83 12.33
N ALA A 104 0.18 24.82 11.53
CA ALA A 104 1.27 25.80 11.65
C ALA A 104 2.03 25.95 10.33
N GLN A 105 2.67 27.09 10.13
CA GLN A 105 3.51 27.34 8.96
C GLN A 105 4.80 26.55 9.05
N VAL A 106 5.23 26.00 7.92
CA VAL A 106 6.51 25.29 7.80
C VAL A 106 7.64 26.32 7.71
N LEU A 107 8.53 26.28 8.68
CA LEU A 107 9.72 27.13 8.70
C LEU A 107 10.88 26.52 7.92
N LYS A 108 11.09 25.20 8.08
CA LYS A 108 12.20 24.52 7.46
C LYS A 108 11.84 23.06 7.13
N VAL A 109 12.29 22.59 5.98
CA VAL A 109 12.29 21.19 5.58
C VAL A 109 13.74 20.74 5.41
N SER A 110 14.18 19.75 6.18
CA SER A 110 15.59 19.32 6.26
C SER A 110 15.88 18.08 5.41
N ILE A 111 14.93 17.66 4.57
CA ILE A 111 15.02 16.43 3.80
C ILE A 111 14.67 16.66 2.32
N VAL A 112 15.17 15.78 1.47
CA VAL A 112 14.84 15.72 0.05
C VAL A 112 14.42 14.28 -0.33
N PRO A 113 13.59 14.10 -1.37
CA PRO A 113 13.28 12.75 -1.87
C PRO A 113 14.56 11.96 -2.20
N GLY A 114 14.58 10.68 -1.84
CA GLY A 114 15.74 9.80 -1.96
C GLY A 114 16.72 9.84 -0.78
N MET A 115 16.58 10.79 0.16
CA MET A 115 17.46 10.88 1.33
C MET A 115 17.15 9.78 2.34
N ALA A 116 18.19 9.11 2.85
CA ALA A 116 18.08 8.18 3.98
C ALA A 116 17.92 8.96 5.30
N VAL A 117 16.99 8.50 6.14
CA VAL A 117 16.68 9.10 7.44
C VAL A 117 16.75 8.06 8.56
N LYS A 118 17.13 8.51 9.76
CA LYS A 118 17.19 7.68 10.98
C LYS A 118 15.94 7.93 11.83
N LYS A 119 15.57 6.94 12.65
CA LYS A 119 14.53 7.12 13.67
C LYS A 119 14.86 8.31 14.58
N GLY A 120 13.89 9.20 14.82
CA GLY A 120 14.04 10.42 15.63
C GLY A 120 14.73 11.58 14.92
N GLN A 121 15.18 11.42 13.67
CA GLN A 121 15.77 12.53 12.91
C GLN A 121 14.73 13.60 12.62
N LEU A 122 15.06 14.87 12.85
CA LEU A 122 14.21 16.02 12.52
C LEU A 122 14.07 16.15 11.00
N LEU A 123 12.83 16.16 10.53
CA LEU A 123 12.47 16.23 9.12
C LEU A 123 11.95 17.62 8.74
N ILE A 124 10.97 18.10 9.52
CA ILE A 124 10.28 19.37 9.29
C ILE A 124 10.17 20.14 10.59
N GLN A 125 10.41 21.43 10.52
CA GLN A 125 10.23 22.36 11.63
C GLN A 125 9.10 23.31 11.33
N LEU A 126 8.09 23.34 12.21
CA LEU A 126 6.93 24.21 12.12
C LEU A 126 7.11 25.45 12.99
N ASP A 127 6.34 26.50 12.75
CA ASP A 127 6.32 27.69 13.60
C ASP A 127 5.73 27.39 14.98
N ALA A 128 6.62 27.36 15.97
CA ALA A 128 6.29 27.01 17.34
C ALA A 128 6.03 28.22 18.25
N ARG A 129 6.12 29.47 17.75
CA ARG A 129 6.11 30.68 18.58
C ARG A 129 4.90 30.75 19.51
N ARG A 130 3.71 30.45 19.00
CA ARG A 130 2.48 30.43 19.79
C ARG A 130 2.51 29.33 20.86
N LEU A 131 2.94 28.13 20.50
CA LEU A 131 3.02 26.98 21.41
C LEU A 131 4.10 27.16 22.47
N ALA A 132 5.25 27.72 22.10
CA ALA A 132 6.31 28.06 23.05
C ALA A 132 5.86 29.08 24.09
N THR A 133 5.08 30.10 23.64
CA THR A 133 4.49 31.10 24.55
C THR A 133 3.49 30.45 25.51
N GLN A 134 2.63 29.55 25.00
CA GLN A 134 1.65 28.83 25.81
C GLN A 134 2.32 27.90 26.84
N HIS A 135 3.39 27.19 26.42
CA HIS A 135 4.16 26.36 27.33
C HIS A 135 4.81 27.20 28.45
N LYS A 136 5.41 28.36 28.11
CA LYS A 136 5.97 29.29 29.10
C LYS A 136 4.89 29.78 30.07
N GLN A 137 3.72 30.17 29.55
CA GLN A 137 2.60 30.62 30.39
C GLN A 137 2.13 29.54 31.36
N SER A 138 2.05 28.27 30.92
CA SER A 138 1.72 27.16 31.81
C SER A 138 2.76 26.91 32.89
N GLN A 139 4.05 27.08 32.55
CA GLN A 139 5.14 26.99 33.56
C GLN A 139 5.00 28.08 34.63
N GLU A 140 4.68 29.32 34.25
CA GLU A 140 4.42 30.39 35.21
C GLU A 140 3.21 30.09 36.12
N GLY A 141 2.16 29.50 35.54
CA GLY A 141 1.03 29.01 36.32
C GLY A 141 1.40 27.97 37.37
N LEU A 142 2.30 27.05 37.04
CA LEU A 142 2.85 26.08 38.02
C LEU A 142 3.67 26.79 39.14
N VAL A 143 4.42 27.83 38.79
CA VAL A 143 5.15 28.62 39.81
C VAL A 143 4.18 29.28 40.77
N VAL A 144 3.06 29.86 40.27
CA VAL A 144 2.03 30.43 41.15
C VAL A 144 1.42 29.37 42.07
N ALA A 145 1.05 28.18 41.52
CA ALA A 145 0.50 27.08 42.34
C ALA A 145 1.50 26.63 43.44
N LYS A 146 2.81 26.57 43.15
CA LYS A 146 3.88 26.25 44.15
C LYS A 146 3.96 27.32 45.25
N ASN A 147 3.84 28.61 44.87
CA ASN A 147 3.87 29.70 45.85
C ASN A 147 2.62 29.64 46.75
N ASN A 148 1.45 29.31 46.21
CA ASN A 148 0.22 29.15 47.01
C ASN A 148 0.37 27.99 48.03
N LEU A 149 1.02 26.88 47.65
CA LEU A 149 1.32 25.80 48.57
C LEU A 149 2.29 26.27 49.68
N LYS A 150 3.31 27.04 49.32
CA LYS A 150 4.22 27.61 50.33
C LYS A 150 3.50 28.51 51.32
N GLN A 151 2.53 29.29 50.86
CA GLN A 151 1.67 30.13 51.70
C GLN A 151 0.78 29.27 52.62
N SER A 152 0.18 28.18 52.11
CA SER A 152 -0.65 27.28 52.92
C SER A 152 0.16 26.59 54.03
N TYR A 153 1.43 26.25 53.80
CA TYR A 153 2.30 25.75 54.83
C TYR A 153 2.53 26.80 55.95
N LYS A 154 2.73 28.07 55.60
CA LYS A 154 2.89 29.12 56.59
C LYS A 154 1.62 29.33 57.44
N SER A 155 0.46 29.29 56.82
CA SER A 155 -0.83 29.36 57.53
C SER A 155 -1.04 28.15 58.42
N MET A 156 -0.59 26.95 58.02
CA MET A 156 -0.65 25.75 58.85
C MET A 156 0.32 25.84 60.05
N ASP A 157 1.56 26.32 59.82
CA ASP A 157 2.54 26.54 60.91
C ASP A 157 1.97 27.51 61.98
N GLU A 158 1.35 28.62 61.53
CA GLU A 158 0.66 29.58 62.41
C GLU A 158 -0.51 28.94 63.20
N ALA A 159 -1.40 28.24 62.50
CA ALA A 159 -2.55 27.57 63.17
C ALA A 159 -2.11 26.48 64.14
N LYS A 160 -0.97 25.83 63.89
CA LYS A 160 -0.37 24.85 64.79
C LYS A 160 0.18 25.51 66.05
N ALA A 161 0.88 26.63 65.92
CA ALA A 161 1.40 27.38 67.07
C ALA A 161 0.23 27.91 67.97
N ASP A 162 -0.87 28.41 67.32
CA ASP A 162 -2.10 28.80 68.02
C ASP A 162 -2.73 27.62 68.79
N LEU A 163 -2.78 26.44 68.20
CA LEU A 163 -3.28 25.23 68.84
C LEU A 163 -2.42 24.85 70.05
N ASP A 164 -1.08 24.81 69.88
CA ASP A 164 -0.15 24.45 70.95
C ASP A 164 -0.30 25.40 72.14
N GLN A 165 -0.46 26.70 71.91
CA GLN A 165 -0.75 27.70 72.94
C GLN A 165 -2.08 27.48 73.65
N ALA A 166 -3.18 27.29 72.89
CA ALA A 166 -4.50 27.09 73.41
C ALA A 166 -4.62 25.75 74.19
N GLU A 167 -3.98 24.70 73.74
CA GLU A 167 -3.92 23.42 74.40
C GLU A 167 -3.15 23.52 75.75
N ALA A 168 -2.02 24.18 75.77
CA ALA A 168 -1.26 24.39 76.99
C ALA A 168 -2.08 25.22 78.03
N ALA A 169 -2.80 26.26 77.60
CA ALA A 169 -3.71 27.05 78.41
C ALA A 169 -4.85 26.18 79.00
N TYR A 170 -5.56 25.44 78.16
CA TYR A 170 -6.65 24.56 78.56
C TYR A 170 -6.19 23.50 79.56
N ASN A 171 -5.08 22.85 79.28
CA ASN A 171 -4.49 21.82 80.21
C ASN A 171 -4.08 22.39 81.59
N ARG A 172 -3.58 23.61 81.63
CA ARG A 172 -3.25 24.32 82.89
C ARG A 172 -4.52 24.68 83.68
N THR A 173 -5.57 25.28 82.96
CA THR A 173 -6.81 25.67 83.64
C THR A 173 -7.61 24.41 84.07
N LYS A 174 -7.51 23.29 83.39
CA LYS A 174 -8.11 22.01 83.77
C LYS A 174 -7.51 21.49 85.11
N LYS A 175 -6.18 21.50 85.23
CA LYS A 175 -5.49 21.11 86.48
C LYS A 175 -5.88 22.02 87.68
N LEU A 176 -5.98 23.34 87.42
CA LEU A 176 -6.41 24.29 88.47
C LEU A 176 -7.86 24.11 88.89
N PHE A 177 -8.76 23.74 87.89
CA PHE A 177 -10.14 23.45 88.22
C PHE A 177 -10.30 22.16 89.05
N GLU A 178 -9.53 21.12 88.73
CA GLU A 178 -9.48 19.87 89.47
C GLU A 178 -8.99 20.12 90.96
N SER A 179 -8.16 21.19 91.19
CA SER A 179 -7.71 21.62 92.49
C SER A 179 -8.68 22.64 93.13
N GLY A 180 -9.82 22.99 92.55
CA GLY A 180 -10.84 23.90 93.10
C GLY A 180 -10.40 25.40 93.11
N ILE A 181 -9.36 25.78 92.31
CA ILE A 181 -8.79 27.14 92.26
C ILE A 181 -9.49 28.08 91.27
N VAL A 182 -10.08 27.54 90.18
CA VAL A 182 -10.74 28.31 89.13
C VAL A 182 -12.21 27.86 88.91
N THR A 183 -13.02 28.70 88.28
CA THR A 183 -14.48 28.42 88.00
C THR A 183 -14.65 27.55 86.77
N SER A 184 -15.81 26.86 86.69
CA SER A 184 -16.22 26.08 85.52
C SER A 184 -16.31 26.96 84.25
N GLN A 185 -16.69 28.20 84.39
CA GLN A 185 -16.76 29.19 83.31
C GLN A 185 -15.38 29.42 82.66
N ASN A 186 -14.33 29.53 83.52
CA ASN A 186 -12.95 29.69 82.99
C ASN A 186 -12.49 28.46 82.20
N LEU A 187 -12.84 27.26 82.72
CA LEU A 187 -12.54 26.01 82.00
C LEU A 187 -13.27 25.93 80.66
N GLU A 188 -14.52 26.30 80.60
CA GLU A 188 -15.31 26.30 79.35
C GLU A 188 -14.79 27.30 78.31
N ILE A 189 -14.35 28.49 78.77
CA ILE A 189 -13.72 29.49 77.88
C ILE A 189 -12.45 28.93 77.26
N ASP A 190 -11.55 28.36 78.04
CA ASP A 190 -10.30 27.86 77.51
C ASP A 190 -10.48 26.57 76.69
N LYS A 191 -11.45 25.73 77.03
CA LYS A 191 -11.90 24.59 76.22
C LYS A 191 -12.40 25.04 74.85
N SER A 192 -13.23 26.09 74.84
CA SER A 192 -13.77 26.66 73.60
C SER A 192 -12.64 27.19 72.69
N LYS A 193 -11.64 27.92 73.28
CA LYS A 193 -10.47 28.41 72.56
C LYS A 193 -9.67 27.27 71.96
N PHE A 194 -9.41 26.20 72.70
CA PHE A 194 -8.72 25.00 72.24
C PHE A 194 -9.44 24.36 71.07
N LEU A 195 -10.77 24.15 71.16
CA LEU A 195 -11.56 23.57 70.06
C LEU A 195 -11.55 24.45 68.81
N GLN A 196 -11.60 25.80 68.99
CA GLN A 196 -11.52 26.75 67.89
C GLN A 196 -10.14 26.69 67.19
N ALA A 197 -9.04 26.65 67.96
CA ALA A 197 -7.70 26.53 67.42
C ALA A 197 -7.49 25.20 66.68
N LYS A 198 -8.02 24.11 67.23
CA LYS A 198 -8.04 22.79 66.57
C LYS A 198 -8.76 22.82 65.20
N ALA A 199 -9.96 23.40 65.16
CA ALA A 199 -10.72 23.53 63.91
C ALA A 199 -10.01 24.44 62.90
N ARG A 200 -9.26 25.47 63.32
CA ARG A 200 -8.38 26.29 62.45
C ARG A 200 -7.25 25.47 61.85
N LEU A 201 -6.59 24.63 62.64
CA LEU A 201 -5.53 23.73 62.14
C LEU A 201 -6.10 22.76 61.10
N GLU A 202 -7.20 22.08 61.41
CA GLU A 202 -7.87 21.19 60.46
C GLU A 202 -8.23 21.89 59.16
N LYS A 203 -8.79 23.11 59.21
CA LYS A 203 -9.04 23.95 58.03
C LYS A 203 -7.76 24.24 57.23
N SER A 204 -6.64 24.60 57.90
CA SER A 204 -5.41 24.89 57.17
C SER A 204 -4.76 23.66 56.55
N GLN A 205 -4.96 22.46 57.17
CA GLN A 205 -4.56 21.18 56.58
C GLN A 205 -5.33 20.87 55.29
N GLU A 206 -6.64 21.11 55.30
CA GLU A 206 -7.47 20.99 54.07
C GLU A 206 -7.07 21.97 52.97
N MET A 207 -6.68 23.18 53.33
CA MET A 207 -6.12 24.17 52.38
C MET A 207 -4.78 23.70 51.81
N GLU A 208 -3.94 23.05 52.57
CA GLU A 208 -2.69 22.45 52.06
C GLU A 208 -2.98 21.32 51.09
N VAL A 209 -3.94 20.41 51.39
CA VAL A 209 -4.34 19.33 50.49
C VAL A 209 -4.87 19.89 49.16
N SER A 210 -5.70 20.94 49.24
CA SER A 210 -6.23 21.63 48.03
C SER A 210 -5.11 22.27 47.23
N ALA A 211 -4.15 22.93 47.86
CA ALA A 211 -3.00 23.53 47.17
C ALA A 211 -2.11 22.49 46.48
N LYS A 212 -1.90 21.32 47.12
CA LYS A 212 -1.22 20.17 46.49
C LYS A 212 -1.97 19.66 45.27
N ALA A 213 -3.31 19.61 45.30
CA ALA A 213 -4.11 19.23 44.15
C ALA A 213 -3.97 20.25 43.01
N SER A 214 -3.95 21.54 43.31
CA SER A 214 -3.73 22.61 42.32
C SER A 214 -2.35 22.51 41.62
N ILE A 215 -1.31 22.09 42.34
CA ILE A 215 0.00 21.83 41.73
C ILE A 215 -0.07 20.67 40.76
N ARG A 216 -0.72 19.56 41.13
CA ARG A 216 -0.87 18.43 40.20
C ARG A 216 -1.60 18.85 38.94
N GLN A 217 -2.67 19.62 39.07
CA GLN A 217 -3.40 20.18 37.93
C GLN A 217 -2.51 21.05 37.04
N ALA A 218 -1.76 22.00 37.64
CA ALA A 218 -0.83 22.87 36.92
C ALA A 218 0.28 22.08 36.21
N GLN A 219 0.76 20.99 36.82
CA GLN A 219 1.77 20.09 36.22
C GLN A 219 1.21 19.41 34.97
N GLU A 220 -0.04 18.93 34.99
CA GLU A 220 -0.66 18.32 33.80
C GLU A 220 -0.86 19.34 32.67
N ILE A 221 -1.22 20.58 33.00
CA ILE A 221 -1.33 21.67 32.01
C ILE A 221 0.04 21.96 31.37
N VAL A 222 1.13 21.99 32.14
CA VAL A 222 2.49 22.15 31.61
C VAL A 222 2.85 21.00 30.67
N LYS A 223 2.54 19.77 31.07
CA LYS A 223 2.80 18.57 30.25
C LYS A 223 2.01 18.58 28.93
N GLU A 224 0.75 18.97 28.96
CA GLU A 224 -0.09 19.15 27.78
C GLU A 224 0.53 20.19 26.81
N ALA A 225 0.91 21.35 27.33
CA ALA A 225 1.53 22.40 26.53
C ALA A 225 2.89 21.98 25.97
N GLN A 226 3.66 21.16 26.71
CA GLN A 226 4.93 20.61 26.25
C GLN A 226 4.74 19.60 25.10
N ILE A 227 3.74 18.72 25.21
CA ILE A 227 3.38 17.78 24.13
C ILE A 227 2.97 18.55 22.87
N ALA A 228 2.12 19.55 23.03
CA ALA A 228 1.69 20.40 21.91
C ALA A 228 2.88 21.12 21.24
N LEU A 229 3.81 21.61 22.04
CA LEU A 229 5.06 22.21 21.54
C LEU A 229 5.89 21.20 20.77
N GLY A 230 5.98 19.95 21.25
CA GLY A 230 6.70 18.86 20.58
C GLY A 230 6.17 18.54 19.18
N TYR A 231 4.89 18.77 18.91
CA TYR A 231 4.31 18.58 17.57
C TYR A 231 4.81 19.60 16.54
N SER A 232 5.52 20.64 16.95
CA SER A 232 6.18 21.57 16.01
C SER A 232 7.46 20.99 15.37
N GLU A 233 8.02 19.94 15.94
CA GLU A 233 9.18 19.23 15.42
C GLU A 233 8.76 17.87 14.88
N ILE A 234 8.60 17.77 13.56
CA ILE A 234 8.21 16.52 12.93
C ILE A 234 9.44 15.67 12.69
N THR A 235 9.51 14.52 13.37
CA THR A 235 10.62 13.58 13.32
C THR A 235 10.24 12.27 12.66
N SER A 236 11.24 11.54 12.17
CA SER A 236 11.02 10.22 11.57
C SER A 236 10.68 9.16 12.64
N PRO A 237 9.58 8.40 12.50
CA PRO A 237 9.22 7.32 13.43
C PRO A 237 10.11 6.09 13.27
N ALA A 238 10.74 5.91 12.10
CA ALA A 238 11.55 4.74 11.74
C ALA A 238 12.75 5.13 10.89
N MET A 239 13.67 4.20 10.72
CA MET A 239 14.75 4.31 9.73
C MET A 239 14.20 3.98 8.34
N GLY A 240 14.54 4.79 7.34
CA GLY A 240 14.02 4.59 5.99
C GLY A 240 14.59 5.55 4.96
N VAL A 241 13.93 5.62 3.81
CA VAL A 241 14.24 6.55 2.72
C VAL A 241 13.01 7.39 2.46
N VAL A 242 13.20 8.70 2.30
CA VAL A 242 12.10 9.62 1.91
C VAL A 242 11.67 9.28 0.48
N ALA A 243 10.46 8.79 0.31
CA ALA A 243 9.91 8.46 -1.00
C ALA A 243 9.37 9.70 -1.69
N GLU A 244 8.59 10.50 -0.97
CA GLU A 244 7.91 11.66 -1.51
C GLU A 244 7.84 12.77 -0.47
N ARG A 245 7.92 14.01 -0.93
CA ARG A 245 7.77 15.23 -0.15
C ARG A 245 6.65 16.08 -0.77
N MET A 246 5.63 16.39 0.03
CA MET A 246 4.40 17.05 -0.40
C MET A 246 4.24 18.44 0.24
N ILE A 247 5.28 18.96 0.89
CA ILE A 247 5.26 20.23 1.63
C ILE A 247 6.56 20.99 1.42
N ASP A 248 6.47 22.29 1.30
CA ASP A 248 7.60 23.21 1.14
C ASP A 248 7.71 24.21 2.31
N PRO A 249 8.90 24.79 2.54
CA PRO A 249 9.04 25.91 3.46
C PRO A 249 8.12 27.08 3.04
N GLY A 250 7.36 27.61 4.00
CA GLY A 250 6.35 28.64 3.79
C GLY A 250 4.91 28.12 3.69
N ASP A 251 4.72 26.86 3.39
CA ASP A 251 3.39 26.22 3.33
C ASP A 251 2.73 26.13 4.70
N LEU A 252 1.41 25.93 4.71
CA LEU A 252 0.64 25.63 5.92
C LEU A 252 0.49 24.11 6.08
N ALA A 253 1.12 23.55 7.11
CA ALA A 253 0.83 22.20 7.57
C ALA A 253 -0.50 22.19 8.32
N VAL A 254 -1.36 21.21 8.01
CA VAL A 254 -2.65 21.01 8.70
C VAL A 254 -2.83 19.52 9.05
N PRO A 255 -3.51 19.19 10.17
CA PRO A 255 -3.80 17.82 10.55
C PRO A 255 -4.55 17.05 9.44
N GLY A 256 -4.18 15.78 9.23
CA GLY A 256 -4.80 14.90 8.25
C GLY A 256 -4.33 15.13 6.80
N LYS A 257 -3.40 16.06 6.56
CA LYS A 257 -2.77 16.23 5.24
C LYS A 257 -1.37 15.60 5.26
N PRO A 258 -1.07 14.64 4.38
CA PRO A 258 0.26 14.07 4.23
C PRO A 258 1.30 15.15 3.91
N LEU A 259 2.43 15.13 4.61
CA LEU A 259 3.56 16.04 4.41
C LEU A 259 4.70 15.35 3.67
N LEU A 260 4.93 14.09 3.99
CA LEU A 260 5.94 13.26 3.34
C LEU A 260 5.66 11.77 3.57
N ILE A 261 6.25 10.93 2.73
CA ILE A 261 6.18 9.48 2.81
C ILE A 261 7.59 8.93 3.02
N ILE A 262 7.74 8.10 4.06
CA ILE A 262 8.99 7.40 4.35
C ILE A 262 8.77 5.91 4.09
N GLN A 263 9.57 5.32 3.22
CA GLN A 263 9.66 3.89 3.04
C GLN A 263 10.68 3.32 4.02
N THR A 264 10.24 2.39 4.85
CA THR A 264 11.12 1.77 5.85
C THR A 264 12.18 0.95 5.15
N SER A 265 13.44 1.12 5.53
CA SER A 265 14.58 0.41 4.95
C SER A 265 14.51 -1.09 5.19
N GLY A 266 14.91 -1.89 4.22
CA GLY A 266 15.40 -3.24 4.41
C GLY A 266 14.53 -4.36 3.89
N SER A 267 13.27 -4.16 3.52
CA SER A 267 12.45 -5.26 3.01
C SER A 267 11.49 -4.79 1.93
N LEU A 268 11.69 -5.32 0.73
CA LEU A 268 10.78 -5.17 -0.39
C LEU A 268 9.96 -6.44 -0.56
N ARG A 269 8.76 -6.31 -1.06
CA ARG A 269 7.90 -7.44 -1.44
C ARG A 269 7.29 -7.20 -2.81
N LEU A 270 7.07 -8.26 -3.54
CA LEU A 270 6.24 -8.24 -4.74
C LEU A 270 4.78 -8.45 -4.32
N GLU A 271 3.90 -7.55 -4.69
CA GLU A 271 2.46 -7.71 -4.60
C GLU A 271 1.94 -8.13 -5.98
N ALA A 272 1.70 -9.43 -6.15
CA ALA A 272 1.31 -10.02 -7.42
C ALA A 272 -0.16 -10.46 -7.43
N ASN A 273 -0.85 -10.21 -8.56
CA ASN A 273 -2.22 -10.63 -8.78
C ASN A 273 -2.25 -12.00 -9.44
N VAL A 274 -2.67 -13.02 -8.69
CA VAL A 274 -2.76 -14.41 -9.13
C VAL A 274 -4.21 -14.76 -9.45
N ARG A 275 -4.46 -15.31 -10.65
CA ARG A 275 -5.80 -15.75 -11.06
C ARG A 275 -6.37 -16.80 -10.10
N GLU A 276 -7.67 -16.75 -9.86
CA GLU A 276 -8.41 -17.65 -8.98
C GLU A 276 -8.12 -19.14 -9.28
N GLY A 277 -8.15 -19.54 -10.54
CA GLY A 277 -7.87 -20.95 -10.93
C GLY A 277 -6.43 -21.43 -10.66
N LEU A 278 -5.52 -20.54 -10.25
CA LEU A 278 -4.12 -20.88 -9.98
C LEU A 278 -3.72 -20.69 -8.52
N ILE A 279 -4.59 -20.12 -7.70
CA ILE A 279 -4.24 -19.81 -6.30
C ILE A 279 -3.88 -21.04 -5.48
N SER A 280 -4.52 -22.18 -5.75
CA SER A 280 -4.24 -23.45 -5.09
C SER A 280 -2.80 -23.97 -5.32
N ARG A 281 -2.10 -23.43 -6.33
CA ARG A 281 -0.69 -23.78 -6.63
C ARG A 281 0.29 -22.89 -5.90
N VAL A 282 -0.17 -21.82 -5.28
CA VAL A 282 0.64 -20.92 -4.47
C VAL A 282 0.50 -21.33 -3.02
N ILE A 283 1.60 -21.75 -2.42
CA ILE A 283 1.63 -22.24 -1.05
C ILE A 283 2.34 -21.21 -0.18
N LEU A 284 1.70 -20.84 0.91
CA LEU A 284 2.27 -19.94 1.92
C LEU A 284 3.59 -20.51 2.46
N GLY A 285 4.61 -19.68 2.57
CA GLY A 285 5.91 -20.05 3.08
C GLY A 285 6.84 -20.71 2.07
N ASN A 286 6.36 -21.11 0.89
CA ASN A 286 7.18 -21.70 -0.16
C ASN A 286 7.94 -20.62 -0.96
N GLU A 287 9.05 -21.06 -1.57
CA GLU A 287 9.86 -20.23 -2.43
C GLU A 287 9.41 -20.32 -3.89
N TYR A 288 9.32 -19.16 -4.51
CA TYR A 288 9.03 -18.97 -5.93
C TYR A 288 10.04 -17.97 -6.51
N SER A 289 10.20 -17.99 -7.82
CA SER A 289 11.07 -17.04 -8.50
C SER A 289 10.29 -15.79 -8.93
N VAL A 290 10.89 -14.64 -8.74
CA VAL A 290 10.38 -13.35 -9.25
C VAL A 290 11.30 -12.84 -10.34
N LYS A 291 10.75 -12.64 -11.54
CA LYS A 291 11.46 -12.04 -12.67
C LYS A 291 11.22 -10.54 -12.69
N ILE A 292 12.29 -9.78 -12.57
CA ILE A 292 12.27 -8.31 -12.65
C ILE A 292 12.76 -7.92 -14.05
N GLN A 293 11.81 -7.57 -14.89
CA GLN A 293 12.07 -7.40 -16.33
C GLN A 293 13.04 -6.25 -16.63
N THR A 294 12.90 -5.13 -15.89
CA THR A 294 13.76 -3.95 -16.04
C THR A 294 15.24 -4.24 -15.79
N LEU A 295 15.52 -5.18 -14.88
CA LEU A 295 16.90 -5.58 -14.55
C LEU A 295 17.37 -6.83 -15.29
N GLY A 296 16.48 -7.50 -16.02
CA GLY A 296 16.78 -8.80 -16.64
C GLY A 296 17.12 -9.91 -15.63
N LYS A 297 16.82 -9.70 -14.34
CA LYS A 297 17.18 -10.61 -13.24
C LYS A 297 15.98 -11.42 -12.76
N THR A 298 16.28 -12.64 -12.31
CA THR A 298 15.33 -13.49 -11.59
C THR A 298 15.88 -13.71 -10.19
N VAL A 299 15.08 -13.37 -9.17
CA VAL A 299 15.45 -13.49 -7.76
C VAL A 299 14.53 -14.48 -7.04
N PRO A 300 15.02 -15.25 -6.06
CA PRO A 300 14.16 -16.07 -5.22
C PRO A 300 13.26 -15.18 -4.36
N SER A 301 12.07 -15.63 -4.07
CA SER A 301 11.11 -14.93 -3.22
C SER A 301 10.31 -15.92 -2.40
N LYS A 302 9.98 -15.58 -1.17
CA LYS A 302 9.17 -16.41 -0.28
C LYS A 302 7.77 -15.82 -0.16
N ILE A 303 6.75 -16.64 -0.31
CA ILE A 303 5.36 -16.20 -0.11
C ILE A 303 5.11 -15.94 1.38
N GLU A 304 4.83 -14.69 1.74
CA GLU A 304 4.55 -14.27 3.12
C GLU A 304 3.07 -14.19 3.42
N GLU A 305 2.26 -13.83 2.41
CA GLU A 305 0.84 -13.61 2.61
C GLU A 305 0.07 -13.92 1.33
N ILE A 306 -1.06 -14.56 1.50
CA ILE A 306 -2.09 -14.71 0.46
C ILE A 306 -3.35 -14.06 1.04
N VAL A 307 -3.78 -12.94 0.46
CA VAL A 307 -4.99 -12.25 0.92
C VAL A 307 -6.19 -13.11 0.61
N PRO A 308 -6.98 -13.56 1.61
CA PRO A 308 -8.07 -14.53 1.43
C PRO A 308 -9.35 -13.87 0.86
N TYR A 309 -9.17 -12.95 -0.06
CA TYR A 309 -10.24 -12.22 -0.74
C TYR A 309 -9.84 -12.01 -2.21
N ALA A 310 -10.69 -12.48 -3.11
CA ALA A 310 -10.51 -12.25 -4.54
C ALA A 310 -11.15 -10.91 -4.94
N ASP A 311 -10.45 -10.13 -5.73
CA ASP A 311 -11.03 -8.95 -6.37
C ASP A 311 -12.09 -9.39 -7.41
N PRO A 312 -13.38 -9.02 -7.23
CA PRO A 312 -14.44 -9.46 -8.13
C PRO A 312 -14.30 -8.95 -9.57
N SER A 313 -13.63 -7.80 -9.75
CA SER A 313 -13.47 -7.17 -11.06
C SER A 313 -12.42 -7.87 -11.91
N THR A 314 -11.33 -8.30 -11.29
CA THR A 314 -10.19 -8.94 -11.95
C THR A 314 -10.16 -10.45 -11.77
N ARG A 315 -10.92 -11.01 -10.82
CA ARG A 315 -10.91 -12.42 -10.40
C ARG A 315 -9.52 -12.90 -10.04
N THR A 316 -8.79 -12.08 -9.29
CA THR A 316 -7.44 -12.39 -8.83
C THR A 316 -7.33 -12.29 -7.31
N PHE A 317 -6.43 -13.08 -6.75
CA PHE A 317 -5.99 -12.98 -5.37
C PHE A 317 -4.69 -12.19 -5.30
N LEU A 318 -4.57 -11.34 -4.29
CA LEU A 318 -3.33 -10.64 -4.01
C LEU A 318 -2.39 -11.56 -3.22
N VAL A 319 -1.23 -11.84 -3.80
CA VAL A 319 -0.16 -12.63 -3.20
C VAL A 319 1.03 -11.72 -2.93
N LYS A 320 1.54 -11.76 -1.70
CA LYS A 320 2.70 -10.97 -1.28
C LYS A 320 3.90 -11.89 -1.11
N ALA A 321 4.94 -11.64 -1.87
CA ALA A 321 6.17 -12.40 -1.88
C ALA A 321 7.35 -11.53 -1.44
N ALA A 322 8.02 -11.90 -0.34
CA ALA A 322 9.21 -11.20 0.14
C ALA A 322 10.34 -11.31 -0.86
N LEU A 323 11.01 -10.22 -1.11
CA LEU A 323 12.18 -10.15 -1.97
C LEU A 323 13.44 -10.02 -1.11
N PRO A 324 14.55 -10.67 -1.49
CA PRO A 324 15.82 -10.45 -0.83
C PRO A 324 16.31 -9.01 -1.08
N ASP A 325 17.09 -8.49 -0.15
CA ASP A 325 17.76 -7.21 -0.35
C ASP A 325 18.74 -7.30 -1.52
N THR A 326 18.32 -6.79 -2.65
CA THR A 326 19.07 -6.87 -3.91
C THR A 326 19.29 -5.47 -4.45
N PRO A 327 20.54 -5.04 -4.63
CA PRO A 327 20.84 -3.71 -5.17
C PRO A 327 20.20 -3.49 -6.55
N GLY A 328 19.59 -2.32 -6.71
CA GLY A 328 18.95 -1.90 -7.95
C GLY A 328 17.46 -2.24 -8.05
N ILE A 329 16.89 -2.91 -7.04
CA ILE A 329 15.43 -3.10 -6.94
C ILE A 329 14.85 -1.92 -6.14
N TYR A 330 13.90 -1.21 -6.75
CA TYR A 330 13.24 -0.06 -6.15
C TYR A 330 11.74 -0.29 -6.07
N PRO A 331 11.05 0.27 -5.07
CA PRO A 331 9.60 0.32 -5.02
C PRO A 331 9.02 0.94 -6.30
N GLY A 332 7.84 0.46 -6.72
CA GLY A 332 7.19 0.86 -7.97
C GLY A 332 7.63 0.05 -9.20
N MET A 333 8.71 -0.71 -9.16
CA MET A 333 9.12 -1.57 -10.28
C MET A 333 8.13 -2.70 -10.51
N PHE A 334 8.01 -3.14 -11.77
CA PHE A 334 7.24 -4.31 -12.14
C PHE A 334 8.03 -5.59 -11.93
N GLY A 335 7.38 -6.59 -11.31
CA GLY A 335 7.87 -7.94 -11.17
C GLY A 335 6.83 -8.97 -11.64
N ARG A 336 7.29 -10.17 -11.97
CA ARG A 336 6.45 -11.31 -12.34
C ARG A 336 6.77 -12.49 -11.45
N LEU A 337 5.79 -12.93 -10.67
CA LEU A 337 5.88 -14.16 -9.89
C LEU A 337 5.71 -15.35 -10.83
N LEU A 338 6.69 -16.24 -10.85
CA LEU A 338 6.72 -17.44 -11.69
C LEU A 338 6.09 -18.60 -10.92
N ILE A 339 4.88 -19.00 -11.33
CA ILE A 339 4.13 -20.09 -10.68
C ILE A 339 4.15 -21.31 -11.57
N PRO A 340 4.64 -22.48 -11.10
CA PRO A 340 4.62 -23.71 -11.88
C PRO A 340 3.20 -24.23 -12.06
N VAL A 341 2.76 -24.41 -13.32
CA VAL A 341 1.37 -24.81 -13.63
C VAL A 341 1.23 -26.20 -14.19
N ALA A 342 2.13 -26.63 -15.04
CA ALA A 342 2.10 -27.95 -15.67
C ALA A 342 3.52 -28.42 -15.97
N LYS A 343 3.68 -29.73 -16.08
CA LYS A 343 4.87 -30.36 -16.66
C LYS A 343 4.47 -30.96 -17.99
N ASP A 344 4.96 -30.38 -19.07
CA ASP A 344 4.71 -30.87 -20.42
C ASP A 344 5.94 -31.61 -20.96
N LYS A 345 5.68 -32.74 -21.62
CA LYS A 345 6.71 -33.45 -22.35
C LYS A 345 6.92 -32.79 -23.70
N THR A 346 7.99 -32.04 -23.81
CA THR A 346 8.34 -31.26 -24.98
C THR A 346 9.50 -31.89 -25.72
N LEU A 347 9.44 -31.87 -27.04
CA LEU A 347 10.54 -32.29 -27.90
C LEU A 347 11.50 -31.13 -28.10
N LEU A 348 12.77 -31.35 -27.80
CA LEU A 348 13.82 -30.34 -27.96
C LEU A 348 14.81 -30.78 -29.02
N ILE A 349 15.16 -29.85 -29.90
CA ILE A 349 16.21 -30.01 -30.90
C ILE A 349 17.17 -28.82 -30.84
N PRO A 350 18.44 -28.97 -31.27
CA PRO A 350 19.33 -27.83 -31.40
C PRO A 350 18.75 -26.81 -32.39
N GLN A 351 18.83 -25.52 -32.06
CA GLN A 351 18.32 -24.46 -32.89
C GLN A 351 18.99 -24.45 -34.29
N LYS A 352 20.27 -24.88 -34.37
CA LYS A 352 21.02 -25.03 -35.62
C LYS A 352 20.44 -26.12 -36.54
N ALA A 353 19.66 -27.06 -36.03
CA ALA A 353 19.06 -28.11 -36.83
C ALA A 353 17.82 -27.63 -37.61
N VAL A 354 17.26 -26.48 -37.27
CA VAL A 354 16.09 -25.93 -37.96
C VAL A 354 16.55 -25.15 -39.19
N MET A 355 16.09 -25.60 -40.36
CA MET A 355 16.32 -24.94 -41.63
C MET A 355 15.05 -24.22 -42.09
N LEU A 356 15.19 -23.00 -42.56
CA LEU A 356 14.11 -22.20 -43.13
C LEU A 356 14.13 -22.34 -44.66
N VAL A 357 13.00 -22.80 -45.21
CA VAL A 357 12.77 -22.83 -46.67
C VAL A 357 11.57 -21.98 -46.98
N GLY A 358 11.83 -20.76 -47.40
CA GLY A 358 10.78 -19.74 -47.50
C GLY A 358 10.23 -19.40 -46.10
N GLN A 359 8.96 -19.67 -45.87
CA GLN A 359 8.27 -19.48 -44.60
C GLN A 359 8.13 -20.78 -43.78
N LEU A 360 8.64 -21.91 -44.32
CA LEU A 360 8.48 -23.21 -43.67
C LEU A 360 9.76 -23.60 -42.94
N GLU A 361 9.56 -24.14 -41.74
CA GLU A 361 10.61 -24.72 -40.92
C GLU A 361 10.71 -26.21 -41.20
N GLN A 362 11.90 -26.70 -41.44
CA GLN A 362 12.15 -28.13 -41.69
C GLN A 362 13.42 -28.61 -40.97
N VAL A 363 13.49 -29.91 -40.74
CA VAL A 363 14.66 -30.62 -40.24
C VAL A 363 14.93 -31.85 -41.11
N TYR A 364 16.18 -32.29 -41.18
CA TYR A 364 16.50 -33.55 -41.81
C TYR A 364 16.48 -34.68 -40.75
N VAL A 365 15.62 -35.65 -41.00
CA VAL A 365 15.46 -36.86 -40.15
C VAL A 365 16.04 -38.06 -40.86
N LYS A 366 16.82 -38.85 -40.15
CA LYS A 366 17.34 -40.14 -40.67
C LYS A 366 16.23 -41.17 -40.66
N LYS A 367 15.83 -41.66 -41.85
CA LYS A 367 14.88 -42.73 -42.02
C LYS A 367 15.53 -43.82 -42.87
N ASP A 368 15.57 -45.01 -42.29
CA ASP A 368 16.33 -46.15 -42.82
C ASP A 368 17.81 -45.77 -43.05
N ASN A 369 18.27 -45.65 -44.24
CA ASN A 369 19.64 -45.26 -44.55
C ASN A 369 19.75 -43.93 -45.35
N SER A 370 18.66 -43.13 -45.32
CA SER A 370 18.57 -41.87 -46.08
C SER A 370 18.12 -40.69 -45.18
N TRP A 371 18.48 -39.47 -45.56
CA TRP A 371 18.04 -38.26 -44.90
C TRP A 371 16.82 -37.72 -45.64
N GLN A 372 15.70 -37.49 -44.89
CA GLN A 372 14.46 -36.97 -45.40
C GLN A 372 14.16 -35.63 -44.72
N SER A 373 13.75 -34.62 -45.49
CA SER A 373 13.29 -33.38 -44.93
C SER A 373 11.89 -33.55 -44.35
N VAL A 374 11.69 -33.13 -43.11
CA VAL A 374 10.39 -33.14 -42.42
C VAL A 374 10.05 -31.75 -42.02
N TYR A 375 8.86 -31.29 -42.40
CA TYR A 375 8.35 -30.00 -41.93
C TYR A 375 7.97 -30.06 -40.48
N ILE A 376 8.42 -29.06 -39.73
CA ILE A 376 8.16 -28.94 -38.32
C ILE A 376 7.53 -27.57 -38.03
N LYS A 377 6.94 -27.46 -36.85
CA LYS A 377 6.57 -26.17 -36.28
C LYS A 377 7.31 -26.00 -34.96
N THR A 378 8.12 -24.96 -34.87
CA THR A 378 8.86 -24.68 -33.65
C THR A 378 8.04 -23.85 -32.66
N GLY A 379 8.44 -23.90 -31.38
CA GLY A 379 7.83 -23.18 -30.27
C GLY A 379 8.83 -22.28 -29.56
N LYS A 380 8.90 -22.43 -28.23
CA LYS A 380 9.77 -21.60 -27.38
C LYS A 380 11.23 -22.02 -27.50
N LYS A 381 12.14 -21.04 -27.35
CA LYS A 381 13.59 -21.26 -27.30
C LYS A 381 14.05 -21.50 -25.87
N PHE A 382 14.90 -22.51 -25.67
CA PHE A 382 15.48 -22.91 -24.40
C PHE A 382 17.02 -22.95 -24.51
N GLY A 383 17.66 -21.79 -24.35
CA GLY A 383 19.09 -21.65 -24.60
C GLY A 383 19.44 -21.96 -26.06
N GLU A 384 20.28 -22.95 -26.30
CA GLU A 384 20.69 -23.41 -27.65
C GLU A 384 19.68 -24.39 -28.29
N LYS A 385 18.66 -24.83 -27.56
CA LYS A 385 17.61 -25.74 -28.06
C LYS A 385 16.31 -24.99 -28.31
N ILE A 386 15.51 -25.53 -29.25
CA ILE A 386 14.18 -25.04 -29.57
C ILE A 386 13.16 -26.17 -29.44
N GLU A 387 11.99 -25.84 -28.97
CA GLU A 387 10.84 -26.70 -28.85
C GLU A 387 10.26 -27.03 -30.23
N VAL A 388 9.90 -28.29 -30.44
CA VAL A 388 9.13 -28.73 -31.61
C VAL A 388 7.72 -29.07 -31.18
N LEU A 389 6.76 -28.30 -31.72
CA LEU A 389 5.34 -28.46 -31.42
C LEU A 389 4.68 -29.58 -32.24
N THR A 390 5.09 -29.70 -33.54
CA THR A 390 4.56 -30.71 -34.46
C THR A 390 5.63 -31.10 -35.49
N GLY A 391 5.52 -32.31 -36.04
CA GLY A 391 6.37 -32.79 -37.12
C GLY A 391 7.35 -33.89 -36.70
N LEU A 392 7.62 -34.06 -35.40
CA LEU A 392 8.49 -35.12 -34.84
C LEU A 392 7.74 -35.89 -33.77
N THR A 393 8.11 -37.14 -33.56
CA THR A 393 7.51 -38.07 -32.54
C THR A 393 8.42 -38.29 -31.33
N GLY A 394 9.72 -37.93 -31.46
CA GLY A 394 10.65 -37.85 -30.33
C GLY A 394 11.43 -39.11 -30.04
N ASN A 395 12.05 -39.71 -31.03
CA ASN A 395 13.15 -40.68 -30.93
C ASN A 395 13.95 -40.67 -32.24
N GLU A 396 13.62 -39.76 -33.13
CA GLU A 396 14.27 -39.64 -34.43
C GLU A 396 15.69 -39.08 -34.28
N THR A 397 16.57 -39.54 -35.15
CA THR A 397 17.89 -38.93 -35.32
C THR A 397 17.77 -37.83 -36.36
N ILE A 398 18.17 -36.60 -35.98
CA ILE A 398 18.20 -35.45 -36.85
C ILE A 398 19.64 -35.08 -37.21
N GLY A 399 19.83 -34.57 -38.45
CA GLY A 399 21.11 -34.13 -38.95
C GLY A 399 21.12 -32.62 -39.23
N TYR A 400 22.25 -31.97 -38.99
CA TYR A 400 22.44 -30.56 -39.27
C TYR A 400 23.92 -30.24 -39.58
N LYS A 401 24.17 -29.13 -40.22
CA LYS A 401 25.49 -28.61 -40.54
C LYS A 401 25.98 -27.59 -39.53
#